data_c5cfc17750cfc9cf22309f42a01b73f5
#
_entry.id   c5cfc17750cfc9cf22309f42a01b73f5
#
_cell.length_a   1.000
_cell.length_b   1.000
_cell.length_c   1.000
_cell.angle_alpha   90.00
_cell.angle_beta   90.00
_cell.angle_gamma   90.00
#
_symmetry.space_group_name_H-M   'P 1'
#
loop_
_entity.id
_entity.type
_entity.pdbx_description
1 polymer ?
#
loop_
_entity_poly.entity_id
_entity_poly.type
_entity_poly.pdbx_seq_one_letter_code
_entity_poly.pdbx_strand_id
1 'polypeptide(L)'
;MAAPSMFEDVKDCKITTRYDLMTDEEAFRFSMRLSKIANPHFTTMQHMHNSANWLRSKIYKKPDFYESYIKFVNEAYDKRRGILSLTANPCLVGLWKDYAEDGKGICIGYNSKTMFRNLGGGGEVIYVDDLPIIMPEPIMDDIEAFHKTVFFKERKWDYEEEYRTTKFYTKDATIEDRRIKLPKDAFNCIILGKNMENRDEVIHMVKNYIGNIPIYNQESFCS
;
A
#
# COMPACT_ATOMS: atom_id res chain seq x y z
N MET A 1 -8.70 3.11 4.99
CA MET A 1 -7.39 2.68 4.43
C MET A 1 -6.82 3.82 3.59
N ALA A 2 -5.54 4.11 3.74
CA ALA A 2 -4.87 5.20 3.02
C ALA A 2 -4.67 4.86 1.54
N ALA A 3 -4.64 5.87 0.66
CA ALA A 3 -4.07 5.74 -0.68
C ALA A 3 -2.55 5.83 -0.59
N PRO A 4 -1.77 5.23 -1.51
CA PRO A 4 -0.32 5.40 -1.54
C PRO A 4 0.16 6.85 -1.52
N SER A 5 -0.55 7.76 -2.20
CA SER A 5 -0.24 9.20 -2.21
C SER A 5 -0.36 9.89 -0.85
N MET A 6 -1.06 9.27 0.11
CA MET A 6 -1.26 9.80 1.46
C MET A 6 -0.09 9.46 2.42
N PHE A 7 0.86 8.62 1.99
CA PHE A 7 2.06 8.34 2.77
C PHE A 7 3.07 9.48 2.64
N GLU A 8 3.68 9.87 3.75
CA GLU A 8 4.69 10.96 3.81
C GLU A 8 5.95 10.58 3.05
N ASP A 9 6.41 9.33 3.16
CA ASP A 9 7.55 8.86 2.37
C ASP A 9 7.14 8.73 0.89
N VAL A 10 7.83 9.50 0.05
CA VAL A 10 7.58 9.56 -1.40
C VAL A 10 7.85 8.24 -2.13
N LYS A 11 8.60 7.32 -1.53
CA LYS A 11 8.92 6.01 -2.10
C LYS A 11 8.02 4.90 -1.57
N ASP A 12 7.38 5.11 -0.43
CA ASP A 12 6.58 4.09 0.24
C ASP A 12 5.33 3.73 -0.57
N CYS A 13 5.21 2.45 -0.91
CA CYS A 13 4.16 1.92 -1.80
C CYS A 13 4.10 2.57 -3.20
N LYS A 14 5.20 3.22 -3.64
CA LYS A 14 5.30 3.99 -4.88
C LYS A 14 6.56 3.63 -5.68
N ILE A 15 7.04 2.40 -5.58
CA ILE A 15 8.19 1.95 -6.35
C ILE A 15 7.87 2.05 -7.84
N THR A 16 8.69 2.80 -8.55
CA THR A 16 8.47 3.10 -9.97
C THR A 16 8.79 1.90 -10.85
N THR A 17 7.86 1.53 -11.74
CA THR A 17 8.09 0.51 -12.76
C THR A 17 9.12 0.98 -13.79
N ARG A 18 10.11 0.14 -14.06
CA ARG A 18 11.29 0.46 -14.87
C ARG A 18 11.13 0.01 -16.33
N TYR A 19 10.35 0.77 -17.09
CA TYR A 19 10.17 0.54 -18.55
C TYR A 19 11.47 0.79 -19.34
N ASP A 20 12.33 1.68 -18.84
CA ASP A 20 13.61 2.04 -19.43
C ASP A 20 14.62 0.88 -19.45
N LEU A 21 14.48 -0.08 -18.54
CA LEU A 21 15.36 -1.25 -18.44
C LEU A 21 14.97 -2.39 -19.38
N MET A 22 13.83 -2.31 -20.06
CA MET A 22 13.43 -3.36 -20.99
C MET A 22 14.45 -3.56 -22.13
N THR A 23 14.77 -4.80 -22.40
CA THR A 23 15.42 -5.20 -23.66
C THR A 23 14.47 -5.01 -24.84
N ASP A 24 14.98 -5.05 -26.06
CA ASP A 24 14.14 -4.92 -27.25
C ASP A 24 13.10 -6.06 -27.36
N GLU A 25 13.45 -7.28 -26.94
CA GLU A 25 12.51 -8.40 -26.89
C GLU A 25 11.40 -8.20 -25.87
N GLU A 26 11.76 -7.75 -24.67
CA GLU A 26 10.80 -7.45 -23.61
C GLU A 26 9.88 -6.30 -24.00
N ALA A 27 10.44 -5.25 -24.60
CA ALA A 27 9.67 -4.12 -25.13
C ALA A 27 8.70 -4.55 -26.23
N PHE A 28 9.09 -5.49 -27.09
CA PHE A 28 8.18 -6.06 -28.09
C PHE A 28 7.04 -6.84 -27.44
N ARG A 29 7.32 -7.70 -26.46
CA ARG A 29 6.31 -8.47 -25.72
C ARG A 29 5.34 -7.54 -24.99
N PHE A 30 5.86 -6.50 -24.32
CA PHE A 30 5.06 -5.48 -23.65
C PHE A 30 4.14 -4.76 -24.63
N SER A 31 4.68 -4.29 -25.77
CA SER A 31 3.91 -3.61 -26.81
C SER A 31 2.84 -4.52 -27.44
N MET A 32 3.14 -5.79 -27.66
CA MET A 32 2.17 -6.79 -28.15
C MET A 32 0.97 -6.91 -27.20
N ARG A 33 1.23 -6.95 -25.87
CA ARG A 33 0.18 -6.98 -24.86
C ARG A 33 -0.67 -5.72 -24.90
N LEU A 34 -0.05 -4.54 -24.89
CA LEU A 34 -0.78 -3.26 -24.99
C LEU A 34 -1.60 -3.19 -26.28
N SER A 35 -1.03 -3.62 -27.42
CA SER A 35 -1.75 -3.62 -28.68
C SER A 35 -3.00 -4.50 -28.66
N LYS A 36 -2.94 -5.68 -28.02
CA LYS A 36 -4.10 -6.58 -27.85
C LYS A 36 -5.20 -5.97 -26.96
N ILE A 37 -4.81 -5.26 -25.90
CA ILE A 37 -5.75 -4.56 -25.02
C ILE A 37 -6.42 -3.39 -25.73
N ALA A 38 -5.63 -2.56 -26.41
CA ALA A 38 -6.13 -1.35 -27.06
C ALA A 38 -6.89 -1.61 -28.36
N ASN A 39 -6.59 -2.71 -29.05
CA ASN A 39 -7.14 -3.02 -30.37
C ASN A 39 -7.59 -4.50 -30.44
N PRO A 40 -8.64 -4.91 -29.70
CA PRO A 40 -9.03 -6.30 -29.58
C PRO A 40 -9.48 -6.95 -30.92
N HIS A 41 -9.74 -6.12 -31.95
CA HIS A 41 -10.15 -6.59 -33.27
C HIS A 41 -8.99 -6.80 -34.26
N PHE A 42 -7.75 -6.47 -33.85
CA PHE A 42 -6.58 -6.65 -34.71
C PHE A 42 -6.27 -8.15 -34.87
N THR A 43 -5.80 -8.52 -36.07
CA THR A 43 -5.18 -9.83 -36.30
C THR A 43 -3.80 -9.87 -35.65
N THR A 44 -3.27 -11.09 -35.46
CA THR A 44 -1.91 -11.30 -34.94
C THR A 44 -0.86 -10.51 -35.75
N MET A 45 -0.99 -10.49 -37.10
CA MET A 45 -0.07 -9.74 -37.97
C MET A 45 -0.15 -8.24 -37.75
N GLN A 46 -1.33 -7.69 -37.51
CA GLN A 46 -1.52 -6.26 -37.20
C GLN A 46 -0.88 -5.91 -35.85
N HIS A 47 -1.06 -6.75 -34.83
CA HIS A 47 -0.40 -6.56 -33.54
C HIS A 47 1.13 -6.61 -33.66
N MET A 48 1.67 -7.58 -34.42
CA MET A 48 3.11 -7.67 -34.68
C MET A 48 3.64 -6.43 -35.41
N HIS A 49 2.94 -5.96 -36.44
CA HIS A 49 3.34 -4.76 -37.17
C HIS A 49 3.32 -3.51 -36.28
N ASN A 50 2.26 -3.34 -35.49
CA ASN A 50 2.14 -2.23 -34.54
C ASN A 50 3.28 -2.26 -33.51
N SER A 51 3.57 -3.43 -32.95
CA SER A 51 4.65 -3.61 -31.97
C SER A 51 6.04 -3.40 -32.55
N ALA A 52 6.26 -3.83 -33.79
CA ALA A 52 7.53 -3.57 -34.50
C ALA A 52 7.74 -2.06 -34.75
N ASN A 53 6.69 -1.32 -35.10
CA ASN A 53 6.76 0.15 -35.27
C ASN A 53 7.04 0.84 -33.94
N TRP A 54 6.36 0.42 -32.86
CA TRP A 54 6.58 0.93 -31.51
C TRP A 54 8.03 0.68 -31.04
N LEU A 55 8.56 -0.52 -31.28
CA LEU A 55 9.94 -0.88 -30.96
C LEU A 55 10.95 0.00 -31.74
N ARG A 56 10.75 0.18 -33.06
CA ARG A 56 11.61 1.05 -33.88
C ARG A 56 11.63 2.50 -33.42
N SER A 57 10.53 3.01 -32.89
CA SER A 57 10.43 4.38 -32.39
C SER A 57 11.22 4.61 -31.10
N LYS A 58 11.59 3.54 -30.38
CA LYS A 58 12.24 3.58 -29.06
C LYS A 58 11.50 4.49 -28.06
N ILE A 59 10.20 4.65 -28.22
CA ILE A 59 9.39 5.59 -27.43
C ILE A 59 9.43 5.24 -25.95
N TYR A 60 9.52 3.95 -25.60
CA TYR A 60 9.61 3.45 -24.23
C TYR A 60 10.91 3.87 -23.51
N LYS A 61 11.93 4.36 -24.22
CA LYS A 61 13.18 4.92 -23.69
C LYS A 61 13.20 6.44 -23.66
N LYS A 62 12.14 7.10 -24.17
CA LYS A 62 12.06 8.57 -24.18
C LYS A 62 11.55 9.07 -22.83
N PRO A 63 12.28 9.98 -22.14
CA PRO A 63 11.91 10.48 -20.82
C PRO A 63 10.47 10.99 -20.75
N ASP A 64 10.05 11.85 -21.68
CA ASP A 64 8.71 12.47 -21.66
C ASP A 64 7.58 11.44 -21.73
N PHE A 65 7.74 10.39 -22.55
CA PHE A 65 6.75 9.32 -22.63
C PHE A 65 6.75 8.49 -21.35
N TYR A 66 7.93 8.15 -20.88
CA TYR A 66 8.14 7.34 -19.69
C TYR A 66 7.52 8.02 -18.45
N GLU A 67 7.83 9.30 -18.21
CA GLU A 67 7.29 10.07 -17.11
C GLU A 67 5.76 10.20 -17.17
N SER A 68 5.22 10.52 -18.34
CA SER A 68 3.78 10.65 -18.55
C SER A 68 3.04 9.33 -18.33
N TYR A 69 3.60 8.22 -18.82
CA TYR A 69 3.00 6.90 -18.66
C TYR A 69 3.04 6.42 -17.22
N ILE A 70 4.18 6.60 -16.52
CA ILE A 70 4.31 6.27 -15.09
C ILE A 70 3.31 7.08 -14.26
N LYS A 71 3.21 8.38 -14.52
CA LYS A 71 2.26 9.23 -13.82
C LYS A 71 0.83 8.71 -13.99
N PHE A 72 0.43 8.40 -15.20
CA PHE A 72 -0.89 7.84 -15.50
C PHE A 72 -1.15 6.51 -14.75
N VAL A 73 -0.18 5.59 -14.78
CA VAL A 73 -0.29 4.29 -14.09
C VAL A 73 -0.37 4.49 -12.57
N ASN A 74 0.50 5.32 -12.01
CA ASN A 74 0.54 5.57 -10.57
C ASN A 74 -0.75 6.23 -10.08
N GLU A 75 -1.32 7.18 -10.81
CA GLU A 75 -2.61 7.80 -10.48
C GLU A 75 -3.76 6.77 -10.50
N ALA A 76 -3.77 5.86 -11.47
CA ALA A 76 -4.77 4.80 -11.53
C ALA A 76 -4.65 3.82 -10.35
N TYR A 77 -3.42 3.47 -9.98
CA TYR A 77 -3.17 2.62 -8.80
C TYR A 77 -3.57 3.32 -7.50
N ASP A 78 -3.21 4.58 -7.34
CA ASP A 78 -3.50 5.37 -6.15
C ASP A 78 -5.00 5.44 -5.87
N LYS A 79 -5.80 5.69 -6.90
CA LYS A 79 -7.26 5.76 -6.80
C LYS A 79 -7.89 4.44 -6.39
N ARG A 80 -7.29 3.30 -6.72
CA ARG A 80 -7.88 1.97 -6.57
C ARG A 80 -7.25 1.11 -5.49
N ARG A 81 -6.27 1.62 -4.75
CA ARG A 81 -5.64 0.89 -3.65
C ARG A 81 -5.91 1.53 -2.31
N GLY A 82 -6.15 0.69 -1.31
CA GLY A 82 -6.19 1.07 0.10
C GLY A 82 -5.17 0.25 0.87
N ILE A 83 -4.38 0.90 1.70
CA ILE A 83 -3.36 0.30 2.54
C ILE A 83 -3.63 0.70 3.97
N LEU A 84 -3.48 -0.25 4.89
CA LEU A 84 -3.49 -0.01 6.33
C LEU A 84 -2.20 -0.58 6.90
N SER A 85 -1.40 0.31 7.47
CA SER A 85 -0.18 0.00 8.18
C SER A 85 -0.48 -0.29 9.64
N LEU A 86 0.15 -1.30 10.19
CA LEU A 86 -0.02 -1.83 11.54
C LEU A 86 1.34 -2.20 12.09
N THR A 87 1.45 -2.41 13.38
CA THR A 87 2.62 -3.03 14.01
C THR A 87 2.20 -4.18 14.92
N ALA A 88 3.07 -5.16 15.11
CA ALA A 88 2.88 -6.19 16.14
C ALA A 88 3.35 -5.72 17.52
N ASN A 89 4.13 -4.63 17.58
CA ASN A 89 4.73 -4.12 18.81
C ASN A 89 4.14 -2.77 19.21
N PRO A 90 3.18 -2.71 20.14
CA PRO A 90 2.54 -1.47 20.57
C PRO A 90 3.45 -0.59 21.45
N CYS A 91 4.66 -1.06 21.79
CA CYS A 91 5.56 -0.36 22.71
C CYS A 91 6.69 0.40 22.02
N LEU A 92 6.67 0.48 20.69
CA LEU A 92 7.65 1.23 19.91
C LEU A 92 7.53 2.74 20.16
N VAL A 93 8.52 3.30 20.85
CA VAL A 93 8.54 4.72 21.26
C VAL A 93 8.45 5.65 20.03
N GLY A 94 9.11 5.28 18.92
CA GLY A 94 9.04 6.03 17.67
C GLY A 94 7.61 6.19 17.16
N LEU A 95 6.81 5.10 17.15
CA LEU A 95 5.43 5.16 16.68
C LEU A 95 4.53 6.01 17.57
N TRP A 96 4.73 5.97 18.89
CA TRP A 96 4.01 6.86 19.81
C TRP A 96 4.32 8.34 19.58
N LYS A 97 5.57 8.64 19.23
CA LYS A 97 6.01 9.98 18.90
C LYS A 97 5.41 10.45 17.58
N ASP A 98 5.60 9.67 16.51
CA ASP A 98 5.33 10.09 15.14
C ASP A 98 3.83 10.00 14.78
N TYR A 99 3.12 8.96 15.28
CA TYR A 99 1.73 8.69 14.91
C TYR A 99 0.70 8.97 16.02
N ALA A 100 1.15 9.21 17.26
CA ALA A 100 0.27 9.45 18.40
C ALA A 100 0.58 10.77 19.14
N GLU A 101 1.08 11.79 18.43
CA GLU A 101 1.39 13.11 18.97
C GLU A 101 2.18 13.03 20.29
N ASP A 102 3.31 12.33 20.26
CA ASP A 102 4.16 12.11 21.44
C ASP A 102 3.42 11.46 22.64
N GLY A 103 2.55 10.51 22.35
CA GLY A 103 1.79 9.79 23.36
C GLY A 103 0.54 10.51 23.85
N LYS A 104 0.01 11.47 23.13
CA LYS A 104 -1.32 12.07 23.39
C LYS A 104 -2.47 11.28 22.74
N GLY A 105 -2.17 10.44 21.74
CA GLY A 105 -3.13 9.62 21.03
C GLY A 105 -3.37 8.25 21.67
N ILE A 106 -3.92 7.33 20.89
CA ILE A 106 -4.23 5.96 21.28
C ILE A 106 -3.55 4.95 20.36
N CYS A 107 -3.31 3.74 20.89
CA CYS A 107 -3.04 2.57 20.07
C CYS A 107 -4.24 1.63 20.12
N ILE A 108 -4.67 1.14 18.96
CA ILE A 108 -5.80 0.21 18.83
C ILE A 108 -5.26 -1.18 18.58
N GLY A 109 -5.50 -2.09 19.53
CA GLY A 109 -5.21 -3.51 19.36
C GLY A 109 -6.34 -4.23 18.65
N TYR A 110 -6.01 -4.90 17.54
CA TYR A 110 -6.97 -5.65 16.74
C TYR A 110 -6.84 -7.16 16.94
N ASN A 111 -7.95 -7.87 16.84
CA ASN A 111 -7.94 -9.29 16.60
C ASN A 111 -7.54 -9.50 15.12
N SER A 112 -6.28 -9.89 14.88
CA SER A 112 -5.72 -10.00 13.53
C SER A 112 -6.54 -10.94 12.64
N LYS A 113 -7.01 -12.07 13.16
CA LYS A 113 -7.81 -13.04 12.40
C LYS A 113 -9.14 -12.44 11.90
N THR A 114 -9.86 -11.75 12.80
CA THR A 114 -11.13 -11.09 12.43
C THR A 114 -10.88 -9.92 11.50
N MET A 115 -9.88 -9.09 11.80
CA MET A 115 -9.53 -7.93 11.00
C MET A 115 -9.13 -8.32 9.57
N PHE A 116 -8.17 -9.24 9.40
CA PHE A 116 -7.72 -9.66 8.07
C PHE A 116 -8.81 -10.37 7.26
N ARG A 117 -9.73 -11.10 7.91
CA ARG A 117 -10.89 -11.68 7.22
C ARG A 117 -11.78 -10.60 6.59
N ASN A 118 -11.91 -9.44 7.23
CA ASN A 118 -12.71 -8.32 6.74
C ASN A 118 -11.96 -7.41 5.75
N LEU A 119 -10.62 -7.41 5.77
CA LEU A 119 -9.79 -6.52 4.95
C LEU A 119 -9.12 -7.21 3.76
N GLY A 120 -9.05 -8.53 3.74
CA GLY A 120 -8.50 -9.28 2.59
C GLY A 120 -7.10 -9.84 2.79
N GLY A 121 -6.64 -9.99 4.03
CA GLY A 121 -5.32 -10.53 4.34
C GLY A 121 -4.25 -9.46 4.48
N GLY A 122 -3.02 -9.88 4.79
CA GLY A 122 -1.89 -8.98 4.97
C GLY A 122 -0.60 -9.77 5.26
N GLY A 123 0.50 -9.05 5.45
CA GLY A 123 1.81 -9.61 5.72
C GLY A 123 2.77 -8.60 6.34
N GLU A 124 3.93 -9.11 6.71
CA GLU A 124 5.06 -8.32 7.20
C GLU A 124 5.66 -7.47 6.09
N VAL A 125 6.16 -6.29 6.45
CA VAL A 125 6.99 -5.48 5.58
C VAL A 125 8.41 -6.03 5.56
N ILE A 126 8.98 -6.15 4.37
CA ILE A 126 10.33 -6.63 4.12
C ILE A 126 11.24 -5.42 3.99
N TYR A 127 12.15 -5.24 4.94
CA TYR A 127 13.08 -4.12 4.95
C TYR A 127 14.35 -4.45 4.19
N VAL A 128 14.70 -3.58 3.24
CA VAL A 128 15.84 -3.75 2.34
C VAL A 128 16.68 -2.48 2.25
N ASP A 129 17.97 -2.64 1.95
CA ASP A 129 18.87 -1.51 1.75
C ASP A 129 18.57 -0.82 0.41
N ASP A 130 18.32 -1.62 -0.63
CA ASP A 130 17.93 -1.15 -1.96
C ASP A 130 16.54 -1.69 -2.32
N LEU A 131 15.63 -0.81 -2.70
CA LEU A 131 14.29 -1.20 -3.14
C LEU A 131 14.35 -2.06 -4.41
N PRO A 132 13.47 -3.07 -4.53
CA PRO A 132 13.48 -3.97 -5.68
C PRO A 132 13.14 -3.23 -6.99
N ILE A 133 13.71 -3.72 -8.08
CA ILE A 133 13.33 -3.28 -9.43
C ILE A 133 11.97 -3.89 -9.76
N ILE A 134 11.04 -3.04 -10.20
CA ILE A 134 9.74 -3.46 -10.71
C ILE A 134 9.77 -3.37 -12.23
N MET A 135 9.49 -4.48 -12.90
CA MET A 135 9.37 -4.54 -14.34
C MET A 135 7.89 -4.58 -14.76
N PRO A 136 7.53 -4.09 -15.95
CA PRO A 136 6.15 -4.17 -16.41
C PRO A 136 5.75 -5.59 -16.83
N GLU A 137 4.45 -5.89 -16.73
CA GLU A 137 3.90 -7.13 -17.32
C GLU A 137 4.08 -7.11 -18.87
N PRO A 138 4.48 -8.21 -19.51
CA PRO A 138 4.55 -9.58 -19.01
C PRO A 138 5.96 -10.02 -18.56
N ILE A 139 6.86 -9.12 -18.20
CA ILE A 139 8.20 -9.45 -17.75
C ILE A 139 8.18 -9.87 -16.29
N MET A 140 7.46 -9.13 -15.47
CA MET A 140 7.12 -9.46 -14.09
C MET A 140 5.60 -9.57 -13.99
N ASP A 141 5.09 -10.56 -13.26
CA ASP A 141 3.64 -10.67 -13.10
C ASP A 141 3.09 -9.61 -12.12
N ASP A 142 1.80 -9.30 -12.26
CA ASP A 142 1.16 -8.24 -11.48
C ASP A 142 1.13 -8.54 -9.96
N ILE A 143 1.12 -9.81 -9.55
CA ILE A 143 1.12 -10.21 -8.13
C ILE A 143 2.51 -9.96 -7.54
N GLU A 144 3.56 -10.35 -8.25
CA GLU A 144 4.95 -10.10 -7.84
C GLU A 144 5.23 -8.59 -7.77
N ALA A 145 4.85 -7.85 -8.82
CA ALA A 145 5.02 -6.39 -8.87
C ALA A 145 4.27 -5.70 -7.72
N PHE A 146 3.03 -6.14 -7.45
CA PHE A 146 2.24 -5.66 -6.33
C PHE A 146 2.91 -5.96 -4.99
N HIS A 147 3.32 -7.20 -4.76
CA HIS A 147 3.97 -7.62 -3.52
C HIS A 147 5.23 -6.79 -3.26
N LYS A 148 6.11 -6.66 -4.26
CA LYS A 148 7.32 -5.85 -4.14
C LYS A 148 7.00 -4.37 -3.87
N THR A 149 6.00 -3.80 -4.54
CA THR A 149 5.66 -2.39 -4.38
C THR A 149 5.08 -2.09 -3.00
N VAL A 150 4.29 -3.00 -2.42
CA VAL A 150 3.55 -2.74 -1.18
C VAL A 150 4.29 -3.21 0.05
N PHE A 151 4.99 -4.35 -0.02
CA PHE A 151 5.59 -4.97 1.16
C PHE A 151 7.10 -4.77 1.30
N PHE A 152 7.75 -4.08 0.34
CA PHE A 152 9.16 -3.71 0.49
C PHE A 152 9.30 -2.25 0.90
N LYS A 153 10.17 -1.99 1.88
CA LYS A 153 10.45 -0.66 2.43
C LYS A 153 11.92 -0.49 2.71
N GLU A 154 12.42 0.75 2.62
CA GLU A 154 13.83 1.04 2.95
C GLU A 154 14.13 0.70 4.41
N ARG A 155 15.29 0.08 4.68
CA ARG A 155 15.72 -0.37 6.02
C ARG A 155 15.74 0.72 7.08
N LYS A 156 15.88 1.97 6.72
CA LYS A 156 15.81 3.09 7.67
C LYS A 156 14.51 3.15 8.49
N TRP A 157 13.46 2.42 8.02
CA TRP A 157 12.14 2.33 8.65
C TRP A 157 11.91 1.02 9.42
N ASP A 158 12.92 0.16 9.57
CA ASP A 158 12.76 -1.17 10.17
C ASP A 158 12.32 -1.12 11.65
N TYR A 159 12.58 0.00 12.32
CA TYR A 159 12.11 0.26 13.68
C TYR A 159 10.59 0.29 13.84
N GLU A 160 9.83 0.39 12.73
CA GLU A 160 8.36 0.38 12.78
C GLU A 160 7.78 -1.03 12.96
N GLU A 161 8.55 -2.09 12.68
CA GLU A 161 8.10 -3.49 12.74
C GLU A 161 6.73 -3.67 12.07
N GLU A 162 6.63 -3.19 10.82
CA GLU A 162 5.36 -2.93 10.14
C GLU A 162 4.74 -4.19 9.56
N TYR A 163 3.43 -4.28 9.69
CA TYR A 163 2.54 -5.20 8.95
C TYR A 163 1.58 -4.40 8.10
N ARG A 164 1.25 -4.89 6.92
CA ARG A 164 0.30 -4.24 6.02
C ARG A 164 -0.84 -5.15 5.66
N THR A 165 -2.03 -4.56 5.55
CA THR A 165 -3.15 -5.16 4.83
C THR A 165 -3.59 -4.23 3.71
N THR A 166 -4.10 -4.81 2.62
CA THR A 166 -4.42 -4.06 1.42
C THR A 166 -5.83 -4.36 0.95
N LYS A 167 -6.42 -3.39 0.25
CA LYS A 167 -7.70 -3.55 -0.43
C LYS A 167 -7.60 -2.98 -1.84
N PHE A 168 -8.10 -3.72 -2.81
CA PHE A 168 -8.26 -3.25 -4.17
C PHE A 168 -9.73 -2.84 -4.39
N TYR A 169 -9.93 -1.66 -4.95
CA TYR A 169 -11.25 -1.15 -5.31
C TYR A 169 -11.47 -1.30 -6.81
N THR A 170 -12.62 -1.85 -7.19
CA THR A 170 -12.98 -2.09 -8.61
C THR A 170 -13.25 -0.80 -9.39
N LYS A 171 -13.49 0.31 -8.70
CA LYS A 171 -13.64 1.67 -9.23
C LYS A 171 -12.77 2.63 -8.42
N ASP A 172 -12.63 3.86 -8.89
CA ASP A 172 -11.93 4.91 -8.15
C ASP A 172 -12.58 5.12 -6.77
N ALA A 173 -11.80 4.92 -5.71
CA ALA A 173 -12.29 4.94 -4.34
C ALA A 173 -12.45 6.38 -3.82
N THR A 174 -13.61 6.69 -3.30
CA THR A 174 -13.87 7.92 -2.55
C THR A 174 -13.30 7.80 -1.13
N ILE A 175 -13.29 8.92 -0.39
CA ILE A 175 -12.92 8.92 1.04
C ILE A 175 -13.84 7.98 1.84
N GLU A 176 -15.13 7.94 1.51
CA GLU A 176 -16.10 7.06 2.19
C GLU A 176 -15.82 5.58 1.88
N ASP A 177 -15.47 5.23 0.65
CA ASP A 177 -15.10 3.85 0.29
C ASP A 177 -13.86 3.37 1.07
N ARG A 178 -12.96 4.30 1.45
CA ARG A 178 -11.75 4.03 2.22
C ARG A 178 -11.98 3.87 3.72
N ARG A 179 -13.14 4.30 4.23
CA ARG A 179 -13.58 4.12 5.62
C ARG A 179 -14.19 2.75 5.81
N ILE A 180 -13.36 1.78 6.20
CA ILE A 180 -13.81 0.40 6.39
C ILE A 180 -14.38 0.26 7.81
N LYS A 181 -15.64 -0.14 7.90
CA LYS A 181 -16.25 -0.50 9.18
C LYS A 181 -15.85 -1.93 9.54
N LEU A 182 -15.19 -2.09 10.66
CA LEU A 182 -14.88 -3.40 11.22
C LEU A 182 -15.96 -3.82 12.23
N PRO A 183 -16.25 -5.12 12.36
CA PRO A 183 -17.13 -5.61 13.39
C PRO A 183 -16.51 -5.41 14.77
N LYS A 184 -17.33 -5.34 15.83
CA LYS A 184 -16.85 -5.03 17.18
C LYS A 184 -15.85 -6.06 17.73
N ASP A 185 -15.98 -7.31 17.37
CA ASP A 185 -15.06 -8.40 17.72
C ASP A 185 -13.68 -8.33 17.01
N ALA A 186 -13.52 -7.39 16.07
CA ALA A 186 -12.21 -7.07 15.51
C ALA A 186 -11.33 -6.26 16.45
N PHE A 187 -11.92 -5.60 17.45
CA PHE A 187 -11.20 -4.76 18.43
C PHE A 187 -10.88 -5.58 19.67
N ASN A 188 -9.60 -5.68 20.01
CA ASN A 188 -9.11 -6.47 21.13
C ASN A 188 -8.87 -5.62 22.39
N CYS A 189 -8.25 -4.46 22.25
CA CYS A 189 -7.99 -3.52 23.33
C CYS A 189 -7.72 -2.12 22.80
N ILE A 190 -7.69 -1.15 23.73
CA ILE A 190 -7.20 0.21 23.50
C ILE A 190 -6.07 0.47 24.50
N ILE A 191 -4.98 1.08 24.03
CA ILE A 191 -3.90 1.58 24.87
C ILE A 191 -3.91 3.11 24.79
N LEU A 192 -4.10 3.76 25.92
CA LEU A 192 -4.08 5.20 26.05
C LEU A 192 -2.65 5.69 26.19
N GLY A 193 -2.26 6.68 25.39
CA GLY A 193 -0.93 7.26 25.45
C GLY A 193 -0.61 7.91 26.81
N LYS A 194 0.65 7.93 27.17
CA LYS A 194 1.12 8.43 28.47
C LYS A 194 0.78 9.90 28.72
N ASN A 195 0.76 10.71 27.65
CA ASN A 195 0.53 12.16 27.70
C ASN A 195 -0.91 12.54 27.32
N MET A 196 -1.83 11.59 27.26
CA MET A 196 -3.23 11.85 26.90
C MET A 196 -3.95 12.63 28.01
N GLU A 197 -4.60 13.75 27.66
CA GLU A 197 -5.32 14.62 28.59
C GLU A 197 -6.82 14.24 28.71
N ASN A 198 -7.46 13.87 27.61
CA ASN A 198 -8.92 13.58 27.54
C ASN A 198 -9.27 12.10 27.70
N ARG A 199 -8.63 11.41 28.64
CA ARG A 199 -8.76 9.94 28.89
C ARG A 199 -10.21 9.51 29.10
N ASP A 200 -10.95 10.21 29.96
CA ASP A 200 -12.33 9.84 30.33
C ASP A 200 -13.27 9.92 29.13
N GLU A 201 -13.09 10.93 28.27
CA GLU A 201 -13.86 11.09 27.04
C GLU A 201 -13.61 9.92 26.08
N VAL A 202 -12.33 9.55 25.87
CA VAL A 202 -11.96 8.44 25.01
C VAL A 202 -12.50 7.11 25.57
N ILE A 203 -12.42 6.87 26.88
CA ILE A 203 -12.98 5.69 27.53
C ILE A 203 -14.51 5.63 27.31
N HIS A 204 -15.19 6.74 27.44
CA HIS A 204 -16.63 6.82 27.21
C HIS A 204 -16.99 6.51 25.75
N MET A 205 -16.25 7.08 24.79
CA MET A 205 -16.44 6.79 23.36
C MET A 205 -16.20 5.30 23.05
N VAL A 206 -15.13 4.71 23.55
CA VAL A 206 -14.83 3.28 23.34
C VAL A 206 -15.98 2.40 23.84
N LYS A 207 -16.50 2.65 25.06
CA LYS A 207 -17.63 1.90 25.62
C LYS A 207 -18.89 2.02 24.78
N ASN A 208 -19.19 3.21 24.26
CA ASN A 208 -20.38 3.47 23.46
C ASN A 208 -20.32 2.86 22.05
N TYR A 209 -19.20 2.98 21.37
CA TYR A 209 -19.09 2.59 19.96
C TYR A 209 -18.59 1.16 19.76
N ILE A 210 -17.66 0.70 20.60
CA ILE A 210 -17.05 -0.62 20.48
C ILE A 210 -17.66 -1.58 21.51
N GLY A 211 -17.72 -1.19 22.78
CA GLY A 211 -18.24 -1.97 23.89
C GLY A 211 -17.19 -2.13 25.00
N ASN A 212 -17.40 -3.12 25.87
CA ASN A 212 -16.52 -3.40 27.00
C ASN A 212 -15.30 -4.22 26.54
N ILE A 213 -14.30 -3.54 26.02
CA ILE A 213 -12.98 -4.15 25.74
C ILE A 213 -11.95 -3.63 26.73
N PRO A 214 -10.83 -4.36 26.97
CA PRO A 214 -9.74 -3.89 27.83
C PRO A 214 -9.19 -2.54 27.40
N ILE A 215 -8.95 -1.66 28.35
CA ILE A 215 -8.31 -0.36 28.14
C ILE A 215 -7.12 -0.27 29.08
N TYR A 216 -5.94 -0.03 28.52
CA TYR A 216 -4.67 0.02 29.23
C TYR A 216 -4.06 1.41 29.15
N ASN A 217 -3.14 1.72 30.07
CA ASN A 217 -2.24 2.86 29.96
C ASN A 217 -0.92 2.40 29.32
N GLN A 218 -0.34 3.20 28.44
CA GLN A 218 0.92 2.89 27.75
C GLN A 218 2.03 2.49 28.72
N GLU A 219 2.22 3.24 29.82
CA GLU A 219 3.29 2.99 30.78
C GLU A 219 3.18 1.61 31.45
N SER A 220 1.97 1.24 31.86
CA SER A 220 1.73 -0.06 32.51
C SER A 220 1.64 -1.23 31.52
N PHE A 221 1.40 -0.96 30.26
CA PHE A 221 1.33 -1.99 29.21
C PHE A 221 2.72 -2.33 28.67
N CYS A 222 3.62 -1.32 28.61
CA CYS A 222 4.95 -1.43 28.03
C CYS A 222 6.09 -1.52 29.05
N SER A 223 5.75 -1.71 30.35
CA SER A 223 6.73 -1.86 31.45
C SER A 223 7.31 -3.28 31.55
#